data_0e48198caf52e209905d9c6b30ebd712
#
_entry.id   0e48198caf52e209905d9c6b30ebd712
#
_cell.length_a   1.000
_cell.length_b   1.000
_cell.length_c   1.000
_cell.angle_alpha   90.00
_cell.angle_beta   90.00
_cell.angle_gamma   90.00
#
_symmetry.space_group_name_H-M   'P 1'
#
loop_
_entity.id
_entity.type
_entity.pdbx_description
1 polymer ?
#
loop_
_entity_poly.entity_id
_entity_poly.type
_entity_poly.pdbx_seq_one_letter_code
_entity_poly.pdbx_strand_id
1 'polypeptide(L)'
;MKKTLLAAVLLTSCIVCMASSPQKKKFDRGFGSASSLFVPKGTMTAGASLSYHRYDAGNGDIGYEFMSLITGVEGTLSTVDISPAVLYFIGNNTAIGARFGYAYTSMDVNGASISLDSDNGFDLSNRFMENQSYSGSVVLRNYLPLFGSKVFAMFNEVRLGCTLGQGKSYQLEDEEKNGTFTDSYALKIGLNPGLVAFLTNDFALEVSLSVLELNYSYNNQTKNQVYKSSLSHFGTTFKPNLLSLNFSLMYYFPIGR
;
A
#
# COMPACT_ATOMS: atom_id res chain seq x y z
N MET A 1 19.09 -6.01 -7.44
CA MET A 1 18.41 -7.16 -8.05
C MET A 1 18.66 -8.50 -7.36
N LYS A 2 19.90 -8.95 -7.04
CA LYS A 2 20.14 -10.26 -6.39
C LYS A 2 19.54 -10.40 -4.98
N LYS A 3 19.51 -9.33 -4.17
CA LYS A 3 18.98 -9.35 -2.78
C LYS A 3 17.45 -9.42 -2.72
N THR A 4 16.75 -8.81 -3.68
CA THR A 4 15.28 -8.85 -3.79
C THR A 4 14.78 -10.21 -4.25
N LEU A 5 15.51 -10.87 -5.14
CA LEU A 5 15.18 -12.22 -5.59
C LEU A 5 15.32 -13.25 -4.44
N LEU A 6 16.33 -13.09 -3.58
CA LEU A 6 16.55 -13.96 -2.42
C LEU A 6 15.44 -13.84 -1.38
N ALA A 7 14.94 -12.63 -1.13
CA ALA A 7 13.82 -12.39 -0.22
C ALA A 7 12.51 -13.00 -0.73
N ALA A 8 12.25 -12.93 -2.03
CA ALA A 8 11.07 -13.54 -2.66
C ALA A 8 11.13 -15.07 -2.58
N VAL A 9 12.31 -15.67 -2.81
CA VAL A 9 12.50 -17.14 -2.72
C VAL A 9 12.38 -17.63 -1.26
N LEU A 10 12.86 -16.88 -0.28
CA LEU A 10 12.69 -17.21 1.14
C LEU A 10 11.22 -17.13 1.58
N LEU A 11 10.45 -16.13 1.11
CA LEU A 11 9.03 -16.01 1.39
C LEU A 11 8.22 -17.18 0.78
N THR A 12 8.53 -17.57 -0.45
CA THR A 12 7.86 -18.71 -1.11
C THR A 12 8.21 -20.05 -0.45
N SER A 13 9.43 -20.26 0.01
CA SER A 13 9.83 -21.49 0.73
C SER A 13 9.15 -21.62 2.10
N CYS A 14 8.95 -20.53 2.84
CA CYS A 14 8.20 -20.57 4.09
C CYS A 14 6.71 -20.92 3.90
N ILE A 15 6.09 -20.46 2.83
CA ILE A 15 4.69 -20.77 2.51
C ILE A 15 4.53 -22.26 2.18
N VAL A 16 5.47 -22.84 1.44
CA VAL A 16 5.43 -24.28 1.07
C VAL A 16 5.67 -25.19 2.28
N CYS A 17 6.54 -24.82 3.22
CA CYS A 17 6.75 -25.62 4.44
C CYS A 17 5.55 -25.64 5.37
N MET A 18 4.70 -24.61 5.37
CA MET A 18 3.48 -24.57 6.20
C MET A 18 2.31 -25.40 5.64
N ALA A 19 2.35 -25.75 4.35
CA ALA A 19 1.29 -26.52 3.70
C ALA A 19 1.32 -28.02 3.99
N SER A 20 2.34 -28.56 4.64
CA SER A 20 2.53 -29.99 4.91
C SER A 20 2.03 -30.50 6.27
N SER A 21 1.25 -29.69 7.01
CA SER A 21 0.67 -30.10 8.29
C SER A 21 -0.53 -31.05 8.11
N PRO A 22 -0.78 -32.02 9.02
CA PRO A 22 -1.89 -32.97 8.93
C PRO A 22 -3.23 -32.22 8.81
N GLN A 23 -4.00 -32.55 7.79
CA GLN A 23 -5.25 -31.89 7.46
C GLN A 23 -6.27 -32.03 8.60
N LYS A 24 -6.53 -30.96 9.34
CA LYS A 24 -7.73 -30.85 10.15
C LYS A 24 -8.94 -30.68 9.25
N LYS A 25 -10.10 -31.10 9.80
CA LYS A 25 -11.40 -30.91 9.18
C LYS A 25 -11.58 -29.42 8.84
N LYS A 26 -11.59 -29.11 7.54
CA LYS A 26 -11.74 -27.73 7.05
C LYS A 26 -13.07 -27.17 7.52
N PHE A 27 -13.12 -25.87 7.85
CA PHE A 27 -14.34 -25.19 8.18
C PHE A 27 -15.24 -25.16 6.92
N ASP A 28 -16.41 -25.80 7.04
CA ASP A 28 -17.37 -25.83 5.93
C ASP A 28 -18.12 -24.49 5.85
N ARG A 29 -17.97 -23.82 4.72
CA ARG A 29 -18.65 -22.56 4.41
C ARG A 29 -19.96 -22.74 3.65
N GLY A 30 -20.51 -23.98 3.64
CA GLY A 30 -21.72 -24.34 2.89
C GLY A 30 -22.85 -23.34 3.01
N PHE A 31 -23.58 -23.19 1.91
CA PHE A 31 -24.73 -22.29 1.82
C PHE A 31 -25.86 -22.78 2.75
N GLY A 32 -26.41 -21.87 3.57
CA GLY A 32 -27.74 -22.09 4.16
C GLY A 32 -27.86 -22.06 5.68
N SER A 33 -26.77 -21.97 6.47
CA SER A 33 -26.90 -21.76 7.93
C SER A 33 -26.29 -20.43 8.33
N ALA A 34 -27.10 -19.53 8.88
CA ALA A 34 -26.63 -18.31 9.50
C ALA A 34 -25.64 -18.62 10.62
N SER A 35 -24.52 -17.93 10.66
CA SER A 35 -23.46 -18.13 11.65
C SER A 35 -22.82 -16.81 12.05
N SER A 36 -22.61 -16.64 13.34
CA SER A 36 -21.74 -15.56 13.83
C SER A 36 -20.25 -15.88 13.68
N LEU A 37 -19.93 -17.14 13.38
CA LEU A 37 -18.56 -17.60 13.15
C LEU A 37 -18.22 -17.52 11.66
N PHE A 38 -17.32 -16.61 11.31
CA PHE A 38 -16.80 -16.43 9.96
C PHE A 38 -15.46 -17.13 9.79
N VAL A 39 -14.52 -16.91 10.70
CA VAL A 39 -13.24 -17.64 10.75
C VAL A 39 -12.99 -18.13 12.16
N PRO A 40 -12.77 -19.44 12.37
CA PRO A 40 -12.52 -20.01 13.68
C PRO A 40 -11.12 -19.63 14.19
N LYS A 41 -11.01 -19.58 15.53
CA LYS A 41 -9.72 -19.50 16.22
C LYS A 41 -8.79 -20.63 15.79
N GLY A 42 -7.47 -20.34 15.68
CA GLY A 42 -6.47 -21.31 15.27
C GLY A 42 -6.35 -21.47 13.75
N THR A 43 -7.03 -20.61 12.98
CA THR A 43 -6.82 -20.48 11.55
C THR A 43 -5.66 -19.52 11.30
N MET A 44 -4.89 -19.76 10.27
CA MET A 44 -3.92 -18.82 9.74
C MET A 44 -4.34 -18.38 8.35
N THR A 45 -4.05 -17.14 7.99
CA THR A 45 -4.23 -16.66 6.63
C THR A 45 -2.95 -16.04 6.13
N ALA A 46 -2.65 -16.30 4.88
CA ALA A 46 -1.53 -15.70 4.17
C ALA A 46 -1.98 -15.26 2.77
N GLY A 47 -1.47 -14.15 2.31
CA GLY A 47 -1.79 -13.63 1.00
C GLY A 47 -1.06 -12.35 0.68
N ALA A 48 -1.48 -11.68 -0.38
CA ALA A 48 -0.89 -10.42 -0.77
C ALA A 48 -1.92 -9.51 -1.45
N SER A 49 -1.70 -8.21 -1.32
CA SER A 49 -2.30 -7.19 -2.17
C SER A 49 -1.31 -6.75 -3.22
N LEU A 50 -1.84 -6.45 -4.39
CA LEU A 50 -1.11 -5.85 -5.51
C LEU A 50 -1.91 -4.67 -6.01
N SER A 51 -1.26 -3.51 -6.17
CA SER A 51 -1.84 -2.37 -6.84
C SER A 51 -0.87 -1.82 -7.89
N TYR A 52 -1.43 -1.36 -8.99
CA TYR A 52 -0.73 -0.66 -10.04
C TYR A 52 -1.56 0.54 -10.47
N HIS A 53 -0.96 1.71 -10.40
CA HIS A 53 -1.57 2.95 -10.84
C HIS A 53 -0.66 3.61 -11.86
N ARG A 54 -1.23 4.05 -12.96
CA ARG A 54 -0.54 4.87 -13.95
C ARG A 54 -1.44 6.04 -14.33
N TYR A 55 -0.88 7.22 -14.26
CA TYR A 55 -1.52 8.46 -14.69
C TYR A 55 -0.64 9.07 -15.76
N ASP A 56 -1.22 9.32 -16.92
CA ASP A 56 -0.59 10.04 -18.02
C ASP A 56 -1.37 11.35 -18.18
N ALA A 57 -0.68 12.49 -18.05
CA ALA A 57 -1.24 13.82 -18.24
C ALA A 57 -0.56 14.52 -19.42
N GLY A 58 -1.32 15.30 -20.21
CA GLY A 58 -0.74 16.15 -21.24
C GLY A 58 -0.86 15.65 -22.67
N ASN A 59 -1.78 14.73 -22.97
CA ASN A 59 -2.05 14.31 -24.36
C ASN A 59 -2.97 15.27 -25.14
N GLY A 60 -3.04 16.55 -24.77
CA GLY A 60 -3.90 17.56 -25.43
C GLY A 60 -3.21 18.89 -25.61
N ASP A 61 -3.76 19.73 -26.50
CA ASP A 61 -3.19 21.04 -26.86
C ASP A 61 -3.10 22.05 -25.70
N ILE A 62 -3.73 21.77 -24.55
CA ILE A 62 -3.78 22.67 -23.38
C ILE A 62 -3.20 22.04 -22.10
N GLY A 63 -2.79 20.75 -22.11
CA GLY A 63 -2.38 20.04 -20.91
C GLY A 63 -3.53 19.83 -19.91
N TYR A 64 -3.23 19.26 -18.74
CA TYR A 64 -4.21 19.05 -17.67
C TYR A 64 -4.13 20.19 -16.64
N GLU A 65 -5.27 20.84 -16.37
CA GLU A 65 -5.36 21.88 -15.33
C GLU A 65 -5.66 21.22 -13.97
N PHE A 66 -4.80 21.45 -13.00
CA PHE A 66 -4.99 21.00 -11.63
C PHE A 66 -5.15 22.19 -10.68
N MET A 67 -6.34 22.33 -10.09
CA MET A 67 -6.69 23.39 -9.14
C MET A 67 -6.53 24.85 -9.66
N SER A 68 -6.74 25.10 -10.91
CA SER A 68 -6.64 26.45 -11.54
C SER A 68 -5.32 27.23 -11.31
N LEU A 69 -4.42 26.69 -10.52
CA LEU A 69 -3.11 27.27 -10.21
C LEU A 69 -1.96 26.58 -10.96
N ILE A 70 -2.19 25.34 -11.42
CA ILE A 70 -1.21 24.56 -12.17
C ILE A 70 -1.83 24.22 -13.52
N THR A 71 -1.27 24.77 -14.56
CA THR A 71 -1.72 24.59 -15.95
C THR A 71 -0.64 23.88 -16.76
N GLY A 72 -1.02 23.21 -17.84
CA GLY A 72 -0.07 22.61 -18.77
C GLY A 72 0.76 21.48 -18.16
N VAL A 73 0.18 20.69 -17.23
CA VAL A 73 0.90 19.52 -16.67
C VAL A 73 1.02 18.46 -17.72
N GLU A 74 2.25 18.16 -18.11
CA GLU A 74 2.60 17.05 -18.99
C GLU A 74 3.53 16.09 -18.25
N GLY A 75 3.12 14.84 -18.13
CA GLY A 75 3.95 13.86 -17.42
C GLY A 75 3.28 12.54 -17.19
N THR A 76 4.08 11.60 -16.74
CA THR A 76 3.64 10.25 -16.36
C THR A 76 3.99 9.97 -14.90
N LEU A 77 2.99 9.51 -14.14
CA LEU A 77 3.17 8.97 -12.79
C LEU A 77 2.81 7.50 -12.82
N SER A 78 3.72 6.64 -12.41
CA SER A 78 3.44 5.21 -12.23
C SER A 78 3.80 4.75 -10.82
N THR A 79 2.91 3.95 -10.22
CA THR A 79 3.12 3.37 -8.89
C THR A 79 2.78 1.89 -8.92
N VAL A 80 3.68 1.08 -8.38
CA VAL A 80 3.48 -0.35 -8.10
C VAL A 80 3.59 -0.54 -6.60
N ASP A 81 2.63 -1.21 -5.99
CA ASP A 81 2.66 -1.63 -4.58
C ASP A 81 2.38 -3.13 -4.47
N ILE A 82 3.18 -3.81 -3.67
CA ILE A 82 3.02 -5.23 -3.33
C ILE A 82 3.10 -5.35 -1.82
N SER A 83 2.04 -5.91 -1.21
CA SER A 83 1.94 -6.00 0.25
C SER A 83 1.53 -7.42 0.71
N PRO A 84 2.48 -8.34 0.90
CA PRO A 84 2.22 -9.63 1.53
C PRO A 84 1.84 -9.47 3.00
N ALA A 85 0.92 -10.34 3.45
CA ALA A 85 0.43 -10.37 4.81
C ALA A 85 0.28 -11.81 5.32
N VAL A 86 0.51 -11.98 6.62
CA VAL A 86 0.26 -13.23 7.35
C VAL A 86 -0.45 -12.88 8.65
N LEU A 87 -1.59 -13.52 8.90
CA LEU A 87 -2.40 -13.29 10.10
C LEU A 87 -2.73 -14.63 10.77
N TYR A 88 -2.79 -14.63 12.10
CA TYR A 88 -3.21 -15.76 12.92
C TYR A 88 -4.44 -15.39 13.74
N PHE A 89 -5.46 -16.24 13.71
CA PHE A 89 -6.70 -16.03 14.43
C PHE A 89 -6.55 -16.43 15.91
N ILE A 90 -6.34 -15.42 16.75
CA ILE A 90 -6.21 -15.54 18.21
C ILE A 90 -7.58 -15.78 18.90
N GLY A 91 -8.65 -15.41 18.23
CA GLY A 91 -10.04 -15.60 18.63
C GLY A 91 -10.92 -15.92 17.42
N ASN A 92 -12.18 -16.24 17.66
CA ASN A 92 -13.15 -16.33 16.59
C ASN A 92 -13.30 -14.95 15.94
N ASN A 93 -13.17 -14.89 14.62
CA ASN A 93 -13.27 -13.67 13.83
C ASN A 93 -12.24 -12.57 14.18
N THR A 94 -11.22 -12.86 14.99
CA THR A 94 -10.21 -11.88 15.40
C THR A 94 -8.81 -12.42 15.13
N ALA A 95 -8.04 -11.69 14.36
CA ALA A 95 -6.69 -12.07 13.94
C ALA A 95 -5.67 -10.99 14.27
N ILE A 96 -4.46 -11.42 14.60
CA ILE A 96 -3.26 -10.59 14.70
C ILE A 96 -2.21 -11.10 13.71
N GLY A 97 -1.39 -10.21 13.19
CA GLY A 97 -0.34 -10.64 12.28
C GLY A 97 0.57 -9.51 11.83
N ALA A 98 1.21 -9.75 10.71
CA ALA A 98 2.13 -8.80 10.09
C ALA A 98 1.81 -8.63 8.62
N ARG A 99 2.08 -7.41 8.14
CA ARG A 99 2.03 -7.05 6.73
C ARG A 99 3.35 -6.37 6.38
N PHE A 100 3.91 -6.75 5.27
CA PHE A 100 5.07 -6.10 4.67
C PHE A 100 4.62 -5.41 3.39
N GLY A 101 5.33 -4.37 2.99
CA GLY A 101 5.01 -3.65 1.77
C GLY A 101 6.29 -3.24 1.05
N TYR A 102 6.23 -3.27 -0.26
CA TYR A 102 7.17 -2.64 -1.15
C TYR A 102 6.41 -1.80 -2.14
N ALA A 103 6.73 -0.51 -2.22
CA ALA A 103 6.17 0.39 -3.20
C ALA A 103 7.29 1.05 -4.01
N TYR A 104 7.06 1.16 -5.31
CA TYR A 104 7.89 1.88 -6.24
C TYR A 104 7.03 2.88 -7.00
N THR A 105 7.46 4.13 -6.98
CA THR A 105 6.80 5.23 -7.70
C THR A 105 7.83 5.88 -8.59
N SER A 106 7.50 6.04 -9.87
CA SER A 106 8.25 6.88 -10.79
C SER A 106 7.35 7.99 -11.33
N MET A 107 7.89 9.16 -11.43
CA MET A 107 7.22 10.35 -11.96
C MET A 107 8.17 11.03 -12.95
N ASP A 108 7.67 11.25 -14.12
CA ASP A 108 8.35 12.00 -15.19
C ASP A 108 7.48 13.20 -15.54
N VAL A 109 7.98 14.39 -15.32
CA VAL A 109 7.30 15.66 -15.63
C VAL A 109 8.05 16.33 -16.76
N ASN A 110 7.44 16.34 -17.94
CA ASN A 110 7.98 16.97 -19.13
C ASN A 110 7.74 18.50 -19.13
N GLY A 111 6.61 18.92 -18.55
CA GLY A 111 6.26 20.32 -18.38
C GLY A 111 5.18 20.49 -17.32
N ALA A 112 5.28 21.55 -16.54
CA ALA A 112 4.20 22.05 -15.67
C ALA A 112 4.46 23.53 -15.40
N SER A 113 3.46 24.37 -15.66
CA SER A 113 3.52 25.80 -15.38
C SER A 113 2.68 26.09 -14.14
N ILE A 114 3.29 26.66 -13.12
CA ILE A 114 2.60 27.13 -11.91
C ILE A 114 2.47 28.63 -12.02
N SER A 115 1.24 29.14 -12.18
CA SER A 115 0.92 30.56 -12.18
C SER A 115 0.48 30.98 -10.79
N LEU A 116 1.22 31.85 -10.14
CA LEU A 116 0.86 32.47 -8.85
C LEU A 116 0.13 33.80 -9.04
N ASP A 117 0.42 34.53 -10.12
CA ASP A 117 -0.23 35.77 -10.54
C ASP A 117 0.10 36.01 -12.02
N SER A 118 -0.53 37.04 -12.65
CA SER A 118 -0.36 37.37 -14.06
C SER A 118 1.11 37.61 -14.50
N ASP A 119 1.99 37.91 -13.57
CA ASP A 119 3.40 38.23 -13.84
C ASP A 119 4.41 37.30 -13.14
N ASN A 120 3.96 36.35 -12.31
CA ASN A 120 4.81 35.42 -11.60
C ASN A 120 4.37 33.98 -11.83
N GLY A 121 5.11 33.28 -12.66
CA GLY A 121 4.95 31.85 -12.92
C GLY A 121 6.30 31.13 -12.76
N PHE A 122 6.24 29.85 -12.40
CA PHE A 122 7.38 28.94 -12.39
C PHE A 122 7.11 27.81 -13.38
N ASP A 123 8.03 27.61 -14.30
CA ASP A 123 8.00 26.45 -15.19
C ASP A 123 8.82 25.31 -14.56
N LEU A 124 8.14 24.18 -14.34
CA LEU A 124 8.75 22.93 -13.95
C LEU A 124 8.83 22.04 -15.17
N SER A 125 9.99 22.03 -15.83
CA SER A 125 10.23 21.18 -16.98
C SER A 125 11.33 20.16 -16.69
N ASN A 126 11.28 19.03 -17.37
CA ASN A 126 12.32 17.99 -17.36
C ASN A 126 12.70 17.50 -15.95
N ARG A 127 11.70 17.21 -15.13
CA ARG A 127 11.89 16.70 -13.78
C ARG A 127 11.56 15.22 -13.71
N PHE A 128 12.52 14.43 -13.29
CA PHE A 128 12.37 13.01 -13.04
C PHE A 128 12.45 12.72 -11.53
N MET A 129 11.54 11.89 -11.03
CA MET A 129 11.51 11.46 -9.64
C MET A 129 11.30 9.95 -9.57
N GLU A 130 12.11 9.29 -8.77
CA GLU A 130 11.92 7.89 -8.37
C GLU A 130 11.85 7.81 -6.86
N ASN A 131 10.91 7.05 -6.36
CA ASN A 131 10.79 6.74 -4.94
C ASN A 131 10.52 5.26 -4.75
N GLN A 132 11.29 4.64 -3.88
CA GLN A 132 11.08 3.26 -3.44
C GLN A 132 10.92 3.23 -1.93
N SER A 133 9.98 2.43 -1.44
CA SER A 133 9.74 2.31 -0.01
C SER A 133 9.49 0.88 0.42
N TYR A 134 9.93 0.58 1.62
CA TYR A 134 9.71 -0.69 2.31
C TYR A 134 8.95 -0.40 3.58
N SER A 135 7.90 -1.16 3.84
CA SER A 135 7.10 -1.01 5.05
C SER A 135 6.93 -2.33 5.78
N GLY A 136 6.82 -2.23 7.10
CA GLY A 136 6.47 -3.33 7.97
C GLY A 136 5.44 -2.88 8.98
N SER A 137 4.39 -3.68 9.21
CA SER A 137 3.34 -3.34 10.16
C SER A 137 2.84 -4.54 10.92
N VAL A 138 2.47 -4.31 12.17
CA VAL A 138 1.64 -5.22 12.96
C VAL A 138 0.18 -4.89 12.67
N VAL A 139 -0.62 -5.93 12.54
CA VAL A 139 -2.00 -5.87 12.11
C VAL A 139 -2.89 -6.50 13.17
N LEU A 140 -3.95 -5.80 13.56
CA LEU A 140 -5.06 -6.36 14.31
C LEU A 140 -6.31 -6.25 13.44
N ARG A 141 -6.96 -7.38 13.18
CA ARG A 141 -8.13 -7.46 12.31
C ARG A 141 -9.28 -8.16 12.97
N ASN A 142 -10.47 -7.59 12.82
CA ASN A 142 -11.73 -8.17 13.30
C ASN A 142 -12.71 -8.30 12.13
N TYR A 143 -13.41 -9.44 12.06
CA TYR A 143 -14.38 -9.73 11.02
C TYR A 143 -15.81 -9.70 11.59
N LEU A 144 -16.72 -9.10 10.83
CA LEU A 144 -18.15 -9.05 11.10
C LEU A 144 -18.88 -9.74 9.94
N PRO A 145 -19.43 -10.96 10.14
CA PRO A 145 -20.20 -11.65 9.12
C PRO A 145 -21.41 -10.82 8.67
N LEU A 146 -21.58 -10.66 7.37
CA LEU A 146 -22.73 -9.96 6.82
C LEU A 146 -23.93 -10.90 6.78
N PHE A 147 -25.03 -10.49 7.41
CA PHE A 147 -26.29 -11.26 7.47
C PHE A 147 -26.11 -12.71 7.96
N GLY A 148 -25.13 -12.95 8.83
CA GLY A 148 -24.80 -14.30 9.29
C GLY A 148 -24.15 -15.18 8.21
N SER A 149 -23.62 -14.60 7.14
CA SER A 149 -22.95 -15.32 6.06
C SER A 149 -21.62 -15.89 6.53
N LYS A 150 -21.32 -17.11 6.09
CA LYS A 150 -19.99 -17.72 6.24
C LYS A 150 -19.06 -17.36 5.03
N VAL A 151 -19.61 -16.73 4.01
CA VAL A 151 -18.90 -16.40 2.74
C VAL A 151 -18.55 -14.92 2.68
N PHE A 152 -19.43 -14.03 3.17
CA PHE A 152 -19.27 -12.60 3.11
C PHE A 152 -19.14 -11.98 4.49
N ALA A 153 -18.15 -11.14 4.68
CA ALA A 153 -17.99 -10.35 5.90
C ALA A 153 -17.42 -8.97 5.62
N MET A 154 -17.69 -8.05 6.52
CA MET A 154 -16.86 -6.85 6.67
C MET A 154 -15.68 -7.17 7.58
N PHE A 155 -14.60 -6.43 7.44
CA PHE A 155 -13.54 -6.45 8.43
C PHE A 155 -13.06 -5.02 8.72
N ASN A 156 -12.57 -4.84 9.94
CA ASN A 156 -11.81 -3.67 10.34
C ASN A 156 -10.37 -4.10 10.63
N GLU A 157 -9.42 -3.41 10.03
CA GLU A 157 -8.00 -3.66 10.22
C GLU A 157 -7.32 -2.41 10.78
N VAL A 158 -6.73 -2.55 11.97
CA VAL A 158 -5.84 -1.52 12.55
C VAL A 158 -4.41 -1.94 12.25
N ARG A 159 -3.63 -1.01 11.69
CA ARG A 159 -2.21 -1.20 11.37
C ARG A 159 -1.37 -0.22 12.18
N LEU A 160 -0.31 -0.74 12.78
CA LEU A 160 0.78 0.04 13.35
C LEU A 160 2.06 -0.35 12.64
N GLY A 161 2.69 0.57 11.93
CA GLY A 161 3.84 0.23 11.11
C GLY A 161 4.85 1.35 10.95
N CYS A 162 5.98 0.96 10.37
CA CYS A 162 7.03 1.86 9.94
C CYS A 162 7.29 1.69 8.44
N THR A 163 7.73 2.78 7.82
CA THR A 163 8.11 2.82 6.41
C THR A 163 9.49 3.44 6.28
N LEU A 164 10.32 2.84 5.47
CA LEU A 164 11.63 3.32 5.08
C LEU A 164 11.58 3.63 3.59
N GLY A 165 11.85 4.86 3.19
CA GLY A 165 11.79 5.28 1.80
C GLY A 165 13.10 5.90 1.34
N GLN A 166 13.38 5.74 0.05
CA GLN A 166 14.49 6.38 -0.63
C GLN A 166 13.99 6.99 -1.93
N GLY A 167 14.16 8.30 -2.06
CA GLY A 167 13.78 9.06 -3.24
C GLY A 167 14.99 9.64 -3.94
N LYS A 168 14.91 9.71 -5.26
CA LYS A 168 15.85 10.43 -6.12
C LYS A 168 15.04 11.33 -7.02
N SER A 169 15.43 12.58 -7.12
CA SER A 169 14.90 13.47 -8.14
C SER A 169 16.04 14.20 -8.81
N TYR A 170 15.92 14.40 -10.11
CA TYR A 170 16.83 15.23 -10.85
C TYR A 170 16.06 16.13 -11.80
N GLN A 171 16.61 17.29 -12.05
CA GLN A 171 16.13 18.27 -13.00
C GLN A 171 17.27 18.57 -13.97
N LEU A 172 16.95 18.62 -15.25
CA LEU A 172 17.87 19.07 -16.28
C LEU A 172 17.62 20.57 -16.49
N GLU A 173 18.58 21.39 -16.12
CA GLU A 173 18.54 22.84 -16.27
C GLU A 173 19.86 23.25 -16.96
N ASP A 174 19.79 23.79 -18.17
CA ASP A 174 20.92 24.26 -18.95
C ASP A 174 22.16 23.33 -19.01
N GLU A 175 21.94 22.02 -19.31
CA GLU A 175 22.96 20.97 -19.33
C GLU A 175 23.52 20.55 -17.94
N GLU A 176 23.16 21.23 -16.85
CA GLU A 176 23.54 20.83 -15.49
C GLU A 176 22.47 19.92 -14.88
N LYS A 177 22.92 18.79 -14.32
CA LYS A 177 22.06 17.87 -13.58
C LYS A 177 22.00 18.24 -12.11
N ASN A 178 20.92 18.88 -11.71
CA ASN A 178 20.63 19.12 -10.29
C ASN A 178 19.93 17.91 -9.69
N GLY A 179 20.62 17.17 -8.84
CA GLY A 179 20.12 15.96 -8.22
C GLY A 179 19.81 16.15 -6.73
N THR A 180 18.69 15.59 -6.27
CA THR A 180 18.32 15.51 -4.86
C THR A 180 18.08 14.06 -4.48
N PHE A 181 18.71 13.63 -3.41
CA PHE A 181 18.50 12.35 -2.77
C PHE A 181 17.73 12.56 -1.46
N THR A 182 16.71 11.75 -1.21
CA THR A 182 15.86 11.85 -0.02
C THR A 182 15.77 10.51 0.65
N ASP A 183 16.17 10.44 1.93
CA ASP A 183 15.86 9.33 2.83
C ASP A 183 14.66 9.69 3.68
N SER A 184 13.66 8.83 3.73
CA SER A 184 12.44 9.05 4.49
C SER A 184 12.19 7.92 5.50
N TYR A 185 11.74 8.31 6.69
CA TYR A 185 11.34 7.43 7.76
C TYR A 185 9.94 7.85 8.19
N ALA A 186 9.01 6.90 8.28
CA ALA A 186 7.67 7.21 8.73
C ALA A 186 7.15 6.17 9.72
N LEU A 187 6.40 6.65 10.72
CA LEU A 187 5.58 5.83 11.60
C LEU A 187 4.13 6.11 11.26
N LYS A 188 3.35 5.04 11.11
CA LYS A 188 1.95 5.12 10.67
C LYS A 188 1.05 4.31 11.57
N ILE A 189 -0.10 4.89 11.91
CA ILE A 189 -1.23 4.18 12.50
C ILE A 189 -2.39 4.36 11.55
N GLY A 190 -2.97 3.25 11.07
CA GLY A 190 -4.05 3.29 10.08
C GLY A 190 -5.25 2.46 10.49
N LEU A 191 -6.45 2.93 10.11
CA LEU A 191 -7.70 2.19 10.17
C LEU A 191 -8.17 1.90 8.75
N ASN A 192 -8.29 0.60 8.43
CA ASN A 192 -8.54 0.11 7.08
C ASN A 192 -9.73 -0.86 7.09
N PRO A 193 -10.96 -0.36 6.98
CA PRO A 193 -12.12 -1.21 6.79
C PRO A 193 -12.10 -1.86 5.40
N GLY A 194 -12.75 -3.03 5.30
CA GLY A 194 -12.85 -3.73 4.03
C GLY A 194 -13.98 -4.76 4.02
N LEU A 195 -14.12 -5.36 2.86
CA LEU A 195 -15.02 -6.46 2.58
C LEU A 195 -14.21 -7.68 2.19
N VAL A 196 -14.68 -8.83 2.58
CA VAL A 196 -14.11 -10.13 2.20
C VAL A 196 -15.20 -11.03 1.66
N ALA A 197 -14.85 -11.72 0.57
CA ALA A 197 -15.69 -12.72 -0.06
C ALA A 197 -14.87 -14.00 -0.28
N PHE A 198 -15.31 -15.12 0.29
CA PHE A 198 -14.71 -16.42 0.02
C PHE A 198 -15.16 -16.94 -1.34
N LEU A 199 -14.20 -17.20 -2.21
CA LEU A 199 -14.42 -17.81 -3.53
C LEU A 199 -14.48 -19.34 -3.43
N THR A 200 -13.76 -19.88 -2.48
CA THR A 200 -13.75 -21.30 -2.11
C THR A 200 -13.73 -21.39 -0.57
N ASN A 201 -13.69 -22.60 0.00
CA ASN A 201 -13.57 -22.75 1.45
C ASN A 201 -12.32 -22.10 2.06
N ASP A 202 -11.28 -21.97 1.26
CA ASP A 202 -9.94 -21.56 1.73
C ASP A 202 -9.47 -20.26 1.08
N PHE A 203 -10.00 -19.92 -0.11
CA PHE A 203 -9.58 -18.73 -0.87
C PHE A 203 -10.59 -17.60 -0.74
N ALA A 204 -10.11 -16.41 -0.42
CA ALA A 204 -10.92 -15.21 -0.32
C ALA A 204 -10.33 -14.05 -1.13
N LEU A 205 -11.21 -13.27 -1.73
CA LEU A 205 -10.94 -11.96 -2.28
C LEU A 205 -11.28 -10.93 -1.20
N GLU A 206 -10.39 -9.98 -0.98
CA GLU A 206 -10.59 -8.87 -0.07
C GLU A 206 -10.46 -7.55 -0.79
N VAL A 207 -11.31 -6.59 -0.42
CA VAL A 207 -11.23 -5.20 -0.87
C VAL A 207 -11.21 -4.31 0.36
N SER A 208 -10.21 -3.45 0.48
CA SER A 208 -10.08 -2.52 1.61
C SER A 208 -9.72 -1.13 1.16
N LEU A 209 -10.02 -0.16 2.02
CA LEU A 209 -9.66 1.24 1.82
C LEU A 209 -9.09 1.81 3.10
N SER A 210 -8.22 2.82 3.00
CA SER A 210 -7.73 3.59 4.14
C SER A 210 -8.71 4.70 4.46
N VAL A 211 -9.21 4.73 5.70
CA VAL A 211 -10.16 5.77 6.16
C VAL A 211 -9.49 6.78 7.05
N LEU A 212 -8.67 6.31 7.97
CA LEU A 212 -7.93 7.14 8.92
C LEU A 212 -6.46 6.74 8.91
N GLU A 213 -5.59 7.71 8.76
CA GLU A 213 -4.14 7.52 8.90
C GLU A 213 -3.55 8.65 9.75
N LEU A 214 -2.84 8.28 10.80
CA LEU A 214 -1.93 9.14 11.54
C LEU A 214 -0.53 8.83 11.05
N ASN A 215 0.19 9.83 10.60
CA ASN A 215 1.53 9.68 10.04
C ASN A 215 2.49 10.67 10.69
N TYR A 216 3.61 10.17 11.19
CA TYR A 216 4.78 10.95 11.54
C TYR A 216 5.90 10.60 10.59
N SER A 217 6.42 11.55 9.85
CA SER A 217 7.51 11.33 8.90
C SER A 217 8.68 12.27 9.15
N TYR A 218 9.88 11.73 8.93
CA TYR A 218 11.14 12.45 8.97
C TYR A 218 11.88 12.21 7.66
N ASN A 219 12.20 13.29 6.97
CA ASN A 219 12.85 13.26 5.67
C ASN A 219 14.18 13.98 5.73
N ASN A 220 15.23 13.33 5.23
CA ASN A 220 16.55 13.91 5.04
C ASN A 220 16.81 14.06 3.55
N GLN A 221 17.10 15.27 3.13
CA GLN A 221 17.42 15.58 1.74
C GLN A 221 18.87 15.98 1.60
N THR A 222 19.52 15.49 0.55
CA THR A 222 20.85 15.91 0.15
C THR A 222 20.77 16.38 -1.32
N LYS A 223 20.96 17.66 -1.54
CA LYS A 223 20.98 18.27 -2.87
C LYS A 223 22.42 18.42 -3.36
N ASN A 224 22.70 17.99 -4.59
CA ASN A 224 24.01 18.07 -5.24
C ASN A 224 25.16 17.55 -4.39
N GLN A 225 24.91 16.50 -3.57
CA GLN A 225 25.85 15.85 -2.67
C GLN A 225 26.45 16.74 -1.56
N VAL A 226 26.08 18.00 -1.47
CA VAL A 226 26.67 18.99 -0.55
C VAL A 226 25.64 19.57 0.41
N TYR A 227 24.48 19.99 -0.06
CA TYR A 227 23.50 20.70 0.75
C TYR A 227 22.56 19.70 1.43
N LYS A 228 22.53 19.72 2.77
CA LYS A 228 21.66 18.85 3.57
C LYS A 228 20.53 19.66 4.18
N SER A 229 19.33 19.09 4.15
CA SER A 229 18.16 19.62 4.81
C SER A 229 17.36 18.48 5.44
N SER A 230 16.69 18.75 6.55
CA SER A 230 15.80 17.78 7.19
C SER A 230 14.43 18.42 7.45
N LEU A 231 13.39 17.61 7.29
CA LEU A 231 12.00 18.02 7.52
C LEU A 231 11.29 16.93 8.33
N SER A 232 10.69 17.32 9.45
CA SER A 232 9.76 16.47 10.17
C SER A 232 8.34 16.93 9.92
N HIS A 233 7.43 16.00 9.70
CA HIS A 233 6.03 16.28 9.45
C HIS A 233 5.15 15.32 10.25
N PHE A 234 4.17 15.87 10.95
CA PHE A 234 3.08 15.13 11.56
C PHE A 234 1.80 15.44 10.80
N GLY A 235 1.11 14.42 10.36
CA GLY A 235 -0.13 14.55 9.60
C GLY A 235 -1.20 13.59 10.08
N THR A 236 -2.44 14.05 10.01
CA THR A 236 -3.63 13.24 10.20
C THR A 236 -4.44 13.32 8.93
N THR A 237 -4.73 12.18 8.34
CA THR A 237 -5.58 12.09 7.17
C THR A 237 -6.84 11.33 7.52
N PHE A 238 -7.98 12.00 7.41
CA PHE A 238 -9.30 11.41 7.49
C PHE A 238 -10.01 11.64 6.16
N LYS A 239 -9.80 10.74 5.22
CA LYS A 239 -10.48 10.78 3.91
C LYS A 239 -10.68 9.34 3.45
N PRO A 240 -11.91 8.85 3.40
CA PRO A 240 -12.21 7.62 2.66
C PRO A 240 -11.96 7.89 1.18
N ASN A 241 -10.78 7.51 0.70
CA ASN A 241 -10.45 7.66 -0.71
C ASN A 241 -10.91 6.42 -1.46
N LEU A 242 -12.06 6.51 -2.11
CA LEU A 242 -12.61 5.42 -2.93
C LEU A 242 -11.73 5.08 -4.14
N LEU A 243 -10.80 5.95 -4.51
CA LEU A 243 -9.83 5.69 -5.58
C LEU A 243 -8.61 4.89 -5.09
N SER A 244 -8.44 4.70 -3.77
CA SER A 244 -7.36 3.91 -3.18
C SER A 244 -7.84 2.54 -2.70
N LEU A 245 -8.65 1.85 -3.50
CA LEU A 245 -9.07 0.49 -3.22
C LEU A 245 -7.88 -0.47 -3.35
N ASN A 246 -7.66 -1.25 -2.28
CA ASN A 246 -6.67 -2.31 -2.28
C ASN A 246 -7.36 -3.65 -2.47
N PHE A 247 -6.95 -4.39 -3.47
CA PHE A 247 -7.42 -5.74 -3.73
C PHE A 247 -6.40 -6.73 -3.19
N SER A 248 -6.85 -7.74 -2.45
CA SER A 248 -5.99 -8.77 -1.88
C SER A 248 -6.57 -10.14 -2.15
N LEU A 249 -5.69 -11.10 -2.40
CA LEU A 249 -6.02 -12.51 -2.42
C LEU A 249 -5.44 -13.16 -1.18
N MET A 250 -6.27 -13.83 -0.40
CA MET A 250 -5.90 -14.45 0.87
C MET A 250 -6.28 -15.92 0.88
N TYR A 251 -5.35 -16.75 1.36
CA TYR A 251 -5.55 -18.17 1.58
C TYR A 251 -5.64 -18.46 3.08
N TYR A 252 -6.67 -19.18 3.49
CA TYR A 252 -6.97 -19.52 4.89
C TYR A 252 -6.75 -21.00 5.13
N PHE A 253 -6.00 -21.36 6.16
CA PHE A 253 -5.71 -22.74 6.51
C PHE A 253 -5.71 -22.95 8.01
N PRO A 254 -6.30 -24.05 8.51
CA PRO A 254 -6.28 -24.38 9.93
C PRO A 254 -4.87 -24.82 10.32
N ILE A 255 -4.28 -24.19 11.37
CA ILE A 255 -3.05 -24.68 11.99
C ILE A 255 -3.45 -25.62 13.10
N GLY A 256 -2.98 -26.88 13.01
CA GLY A 256 -3.40 -27.92 13.90
C GLY A 256 -2.93 -27.77 15.35
N ARG A 257 -3.79 -28.12 16.29
CA ARG A 257 -3.45 -28.89 17.49
C ARG A 257 -3.84 -30.31 17.28
#